data_60512789c5f6f9b68aed4b68be281b34
#
_entry.id   60512789c5f6f9b68aed4b68be281b34
#
_cell.length_a   1.000
_cell.length_b   1.000
_cell.length_c   1.000
_cell.angle_alpha   90.00
_cell.angle_beta   90.00
_cell.angle_gamma   90.00
#
_symmetry.space_group_name_H-M   'P 1'
#
loop_
_entity.id
_entity.type
_entity.pdbx_description
1 polymer ?
#
loop_
_entity_poly.entity_id
_entity_poly.type
_entity_poly.pdbx_seq_one_letter_code
_entity_poly.pdbx_strand_id
1 'polypeptide(L)'
;ILEHYGSFKVYLMAAGLTKKEIKKVLVLGSGALKIGQAGEFDYSGSQALKALKEEGISSVLVNPNIATIQTSEGIADKVYFLPVTTYFVEEIIKKERPDGILLAFGGQTALNCGTELYTSGTLAKYGVKVLGTSVEAIMYTEDRDLFVKKLDEIAVKTPVSHAVGNLEDAVKAAYELSLIHI
;
A
#
# COMPACT_ATOMS: atom_id res chain seq x y z
N ILE A 1 5.35 7.40 26.21
CA ILE A 1 4.61 6.56 25.24
C ILE A 1 3.58 7.40 24.48
N LEU A 2 3.04 8.48 25.05
CA LEU A 2 2.08 9.38 24.38
C LEU A 2 2.70 10.39 23.40
N GLU A 3 4.01 10.61 23.42
CA GLU A 3 4.70 11.57 22.55
C GLU A 3 4.91 11.05 21.10
N HIS A 4 4.75 9.75 20.85
CA HIS A 4 4.91 9.17 19.52
C HIS A 4 3.65 9.23 18.64
N TYR A 5 2.49 9.60 19.19
CA TYR A 5 1.24 9.72 18.45
C TYR A 5 1.01 11.09 17.79
N GLY A 6 1.98 12.00 17.88
CA GLY A 6 2.02 13.22 17.05
C GLY A 6 2.25 12.96 15.56
N SER A 7 2.51 11.70 15.16
CA SER A 7 3.06 11.37 13.86
C SER A 7 2.09 11.52 12.68
N PHE A 8 0.79 11.24 12.84
CA PHE A 8 -0.15 11.36 11.70
C PHE A 8 -0.40 12.82 11.31
N LYS A 9 -0.49 13.70 12.30
CA LYS A 9 -0.62 15.15 12.08
C LYS A 9 0.67 15.74 11.48
N VAL A 10 1.83 15.32 11.99
CA VAL A 10 3.15 15.67 11.46
C VAL A 10 3.33 15.11 10.05
N TYR A 11 2.84 13.89 9.80
CA TYR A 11 2.89 13.24 8.51
C TYR A 11 2.02 13.97 7.46
N LEU A 12 0.79 14.36 7.81
CA LEU A 12 -0.07 15.17 6.95
C LEU A 12 0.55 16.54 6.64
N MET A 13 1.22 17.15 7.64
CA MET A 13 1.95 18.41 7.45
C MET A 13 3.19 18.24 6.56
N ALA A 14 3.94 17.16 6.71
CA ALA A 14 5.10 16.85 5.87
C ALA A 14 4.72 16.55 4.42
N ALA A 15 3.51 15.96 4.21
CA ALA A 15 2.93 15.77 2.88
C ALA A 15 2.31 17.05 2.28
N GLY A 16 2.44 18.21 2.96
CA GLY A 16 1.83 19.47 2.52
C GLY A 16 0.30 19.48 2.59
N LEU A 17 -0.29 18.56 3.37
CA LEU A 17 -1.73 18.40 3.49
C LEU A 17 -2.21 18.97 4.83
N THR A 18 -3.19 19.85 4.81
CA THR A 18 -3.85 20.30 6.02
C THR A 18 -5.01 19.37 6.36
N LYS A 19 -5.27 19.16 7.67
CA LYS A 19 -6.42 18.34 8.15
C LYS A 19 -7.76 18.77 7.51
N LYS A 20 -7.87 20.01 7.03
CA LYS A 20 -9.06 20.57 6.36
C LYS A 20 -9.30 20.03 4.95
N GLU A 21 -8.26 19.48 4.30
CA GLU A 21 -8.32 19.04 2.91
C GLU A 21 -8.75 17.60 2.74
N ILE A 22 -8.62 16.77 3.79
CA ILE A 22 -8.97 15.35 3.75
C ILE A 22 -10.19 15.11 4.63
N LYS A 23 -11.30 14.77 4.00
CA LYS A 23 -12.58 14.45 4.67
C LYS A 23 -12.97 13.00 4.54
N LYS A 24 -12.57 12.35 3.44
CA LYS A 24 -12.92 10.97 3.15
C LYS A 24 -11.70 10.22 2.62
N VAL A 25 -11.43 9.05 3.16
CA VAL A 25 -10.30 8.19 2.79
C VAL A 25 -10.80 6.82 2.39
N LEU A 26 -10.30 6.33 1.25
CA LEU A 26 -10.47 4.97 0.79
C LEU A 26 -9.33 4.10 1.31
N VAL A 27 -9.65 3.00 1.97
CA VAL A 27 -8.69 2.02 2.49
C VAL A 27 -8.82 0.74 1.67
N LEU A 28 -7.71 0.29 1.07
CA LEU A 28 -7.65 -1.01 0.43
C LEU A 28 -7.29 -2.05 1.49
N GLY A 29 -8.23 -2.91 1.80
CA GLY A 29 -8.08 -3.96 2.80
C GLY A 29 -7.37 -5.20 2.26
N SER A 30 -7.20 -6.17 3.15
CA SER A 30 -6.34 -7.34 2.95
C SER A 30 -6.78 -8.33 1.85
N GLY A 31 -7.98 -8.18 1.32
CA GLY A 31 -8.46 -9.08 0.27
C GLY A 31 -8.56 -10.54 0.73
N ALA A 32 -8.49 -11.46 -0.22
CA ALA A 32 -8.47 -12.90 0.04
C ALA A 32 -7.03 -13.34 0.34
N LEU A 33 -6.57 -13.15 1.56
CA LEU A 33 -5.27 -13.64 2.03
C LEU A 33 -5.36 -15.09 2.51
N LYS A 34 -4.21 -15.78 2.46
CA LYS A 34 -4.09 -17.12 3.05
C LYS A 34 -4.24 -17.03 4.57
N ILE A 35 -4.82 -18.08 5.16
CA ILE A 35 -4.89 -18.25 6.62
C ILE A 35 -3.48 -18.07 7.21
N GLY A 36 -3.33 -17.19 8.20
CA GLY A 36 -2.05 -16.85 8.84
C GLY A 36 -1.41 -15.53 8.37
N GLN A 37 -1.67 -15.05 7.16
CA GLN A 37 -1.25 -13.72 6.70
C GLN A 37 -2.28 -12.63 7.04
N ALA A 38 -3.53 -13.01 7.27
CA ALA A 38 -4.62 -12.09 7.52
C ALA A 38 -4.46 -11.30 8.83
N GLY A 39 -3.90 -11.92 9.88
CA GLY A 39 -3.87 -11.33 11.22
C GLY A 39 -3.10 -10.01 11.31
N GLU A 40 -1.97 -9.89 10.62
CA GLU A 40 -1.16 -8.68 10.61
C GLU A 40 -1.91 -7.51 9.93
N PHE A 41 -2.45 -7.75 8.75
CA PHE A 41 -3.17 -6.73 7.98
C PHE A 41 -4.53 -6.42 8.60
N ASP A 42 -5.19 -7.40 9.22
CA ASP A 42 -6.46 -7.19 9.94
C ASP A 42 -6.27 -6.23 11.10
N TYR A 43 -5.19 -6.39 11.88
CA TYR A 43 -4.89 -5.50 12.99
C TYR A 43 -4.52 -4.11 12.48
N SER A 44 -3.54 -3.99 11.58
CA SER A 44 -3.06 -2.69 11.09
C SER A 44 -4.15 -1.90 10.38
N GLY A 45 -4.95 -2.56 9.54
CA GLY A 45 -6.06 -1.94 8.83
C GLY A 45 -7.17 -1.48 9.77
N SER A 46 -7.52 -2.29 10.79
CA SER A 46 -8.50 -1.91 11.81
C SER A 46 -8.03 -0.72 12.63
N GLN A 47 -6.74 -0.65 12.98
CA GLN A 47 -6.17 0.50 13.69
C GLN A 47 -6.16 1.76 12.81
N ALA A 48 -5.89 1.63 11.53
CA ALA A 48 -5.97 2.75 10.58
C ALA A 48 -7.40 3.30 10.48
N LEU A 49 -8.40 2.43 10.34
CA LEU A 49 -9.81 2.82 10.30
C LEU A 49 -10.24 3.51 11.62
N LYS A 50 -9.80 2.97 12.76
CA LYS A 50 -10.03 3.57 14.07
C LYS A 50 -9.40 4.96 14.17
N ALA A 51 -8.16 5.12 13.73
CA ALA A 51 -7.45 6.40 13.74
C ALA A 51 -8.15 7.45 12.85
N LEU A 52 -8.63 7.05 11.66
CA LEU A 52 -9.42 7.92 10.77
C LEU A 52 -10.69 8.40 11.48
N LYS A 53 -11.40 7.50 12.16
CA LYS A 53 -12.62 7.81 12.91
C LYS A 53 -12.35 8.78 14.07
N GLU A 54 -11.27 8.56 14.84
CA GLU A 54 -10.86 9.44 15.93
C GLU A 54 -10.49 10.85 15.43
N GLU A 55 -9.94 10.95 14.20
CA GLU A 55 -9.63 12.21 13.54
C GLU A 55 -10.84 12.87 12.85
N GLY A 56 -12.01 12.24 12.87
CA GLY A 56 -13.23 12.73 12.23
C GLY A 56 -13.18 12.65 10.70
N ILE A 57 -12.39 11.73 10.16
CA ILE A 57 -12.25 11.50 8.72
C ILE A 57 -13.12 10.29 8.35
N SER A 58 -14.00 10.48 7.36
CA SER A 58 -14.86 9.39 6.89
C SER A 58 -14.04 8.32 6.17
N SER A 59 -14.33 7.06 6.47
CA SER A 59 -13.61 5.91 5.95
C SER A 59 -14.47 5.03 5.04
N VAL A 60 -13.90 4.66 3.90
CA VAL A 60 -14.47 3.68 2.97
C VAL A 60 -13.49 2.53 2.86
N LEU A 61 -13.92 1.32 3.17
CA LEU A 61 -13.10 0.11 3.09
C LEU A 61 -13.50 -0.75 1.89
N VAL A 62 -12.54 -1.24 1.14
CA VAL A 62 -12.73 -2.29 0.13
C VAL A 62 -12.05 -3.56 0.62
N ASN A 63 -12.81 -4.59 0.92
CA ASN A 63 -12.28 -5.87 1.36
C ASN A 63 -13.29 -6.99 1.05
N PRO A 64 -12.95 -7.98 0.22
CA PRO A 64 -13.84 -9.10 -0.11
C PRO A 64 -14.04 -10.08 1.05
N ASN A 65 -13.20 -10.03 2.09
CA ASN A 65 -13.28 -10.93 3.22
C ASN A 65 -14.36 -10.47 4.22
N ILE A 66 -15.40 -11.28 4.37
CA ILE A 66 -16.51 -11.03 5.31
C ILE A 66 -16.18 -11.48 6.75
N ALA A 67 -15.09 -12.22 6.95
CA ALA A 67 -14.72 -12.81 8.23
C ALA A 67 -13.47 -12.14 8.84
N THR A 68 -13.38 -10.83 8.75
CA THR A 68 -12.28 -10.04 9.32
C THR A 68 -12.81 -8.94 10.23
N ILE A 69 -12.00 -8.54 11.21
CA ILE A 69 -12.31 -7.40 12.08
C ILE A 69 -12.46 -6.11 11.26
N GLN A 70 -11.69 -5.93 10.18
CA GLN A 70 -11.79 -4.74 9.33
C GLN A 70 -13.21 -4.50 8.79
N THR A 71 -13.93 -5.57 8.45
CA THR A 71 -15.27 -5.51 7.86
C THR A 71 -16.39 -5.60 8.89
N SER A 72 -16.05 -5.68 10.17
CA SER A 72 -17.03 -5.71 11.27
C SER A 72 -17.77 -4.37 11.35
N GLU A 73 -19.02 -4.44 11.80
CA GLU A 73 -19.89 -3.29 11.96
C GLU A 73 -19.26 -2.22 12.88
N GLY A 74 -19.31 -0.97 12.47
CA GLY A 74 -18.81 0.16 13.23
C GLY A 74 -17.29 0.41 13.15
N ILE A 75 -16.53 -0.41 12.42
CA ILE A 75 -15.10 -0.19 12.21
C ILE A 75 -14.88 0.84 11.10
N ALA A 76 -15.34 0.58 9.87
CA ALA A 76 -15.37 1.56 8.80
C ALA A 76 -16.76 2.19 8.69
N ASP A 77 -16.86 3.44 8.20
CA ASP A 77 -18.15 4.08 7.94
C ASP A 77 -18.88 3.40 6.78
N LYS A 78 -18.13 2.87 5.82
CA LYS A 78 -18.68 2.14 4.69
C LYS A 78 -17.77 1.02 4.23
N VAL A 79 -18.34 -0.16 4.00
CA VAL A 79 -17.62 -1.35 3.54
C VAL A 79 -18.14 -1.79 2.18
N TYR A 80 -17.22 -2.06 1.25
CA TYR A 80 -17.48 -2.70 -0.03
C TYR A 80 -16.88 -4.09 -0.02
N PHE A 81 -17.73 -5.11 -0.05
CA PHE A 81 -17.33 -6.53 -0.15
C PHE A 81 -17.05 -6.88 -1.63
N LEU A 82 -16.05 -6.23 -2.20
CA LEU A 82 -15.67 -6.38 -3.60
C LEU A 82 -14.19 -6.75 -3.71
N PRO A 83 -13.78 -7.45 -4.78
CA PRO A 83 -12.37 -7.73 -5.03
C PRO A 83 -11.54 -6.44 -5.13
N VAL A 84 -10.33 -6.47 -4.57
CA VAL A 84 -9.37 -5.37 -4.66
C VAL A 84 -8.69 -5.43 -6.03
N THR A 85 -9.40 -4.94 -7.05
CA THR A 85 -8.92 -4.81 -8.43
C THR A 85 -9.12 -3.38 -8.92
N THR A 86 -8.33 -2.96 -9.88
CA THR A 86 -8.40 -1.60 -10.45
C THR A 86 -9.78 -1.24 -10.94
N TYR A 87 -10.49 -2.18 -11.57
CA TYR A 87 -11.86 -1.95 -12.06
C TYR A 87 -12.83 -1.61 -10.93
N PHE A 88 -12.93 -2.45 -9.89
CA PHE A 88 -13.87 -2.21 -8.78
C PHE A 88 -13.45 -1.00 -7.95
N VAL A 89 -12.16 -0.80 -7.73
CA VAL A 89 -11.67 0.34 -6.96
C VAL A 89 -11.92 1.65 -7.72
N GLU A 90 -11.77 1.69 -9.04
CA GLU A 90 -12.13 2.87 -9.85
C GLU A 90 -13.64 3.17 -9.75
N GLU A 91 -14.51 2.16 -9.82
CA GLU A 91 -15.95 2.36 -9.68
C GLU A 91 -16.34 2.90 -8.29
N ILE A 92 -15.65 2.43 -7.25
CA ILE A 92 -15.83 2.97 -5.88
C ILE A 92 -15.33 4.41 -5.80
N ILE A 93 -14.18 4.74 -6.37
CA ILE A 93 -13.66 6.11 -6.43
C ILE A 93 -14.66 7.05 -7.13
N LYS A 94 -15.24 6.64 -8.26
CA LYS A 94 -16.27 7.39 -8.98
C LYS A 94 -17.47 7.70 -8.08
N LYS A 95 -17.92 6.71 -7.31
CA LYS A 95 -19.12 6.79 -6.47
C LYS A 95 -18.86 7.55 -5.17
N GLU A 96 -17.78 7.25 -4.48
CA GLU A 96 -17.50 7.77 -3.14
C GLU A 96 -16.74 9.09 -3.13
N ARG A 97 -15.99 9.38 -4.19
CA ARG A 97 -15.17 10.59 -4.32
C ARG A 97 -14.28 10.83 -3.10
N PRO A 98 -13.42 9.87 -2.74
CA PRO A 98 -12.51 10.06 -1.62
C PRO A 98 -11.44 11.12 -1.95
N ASP A 99 -10.98 11.84 -0.94
CA ASP A 99 -9.89 12.80 -1.07
C ASP A 99 -8.51 12.10 -1.10
N GLY A 100 -8.44 10.93 -0.46
CA GLY A 100 -7.21 10.14 -0.37
C GLY A 100 -7.44 8.64 -0.35
N ILE A 101 -6.37 7.89 -0.63
CA ILE A 101 -6.34 6.42 -0.63
C ILE A 101 -5.15 5.92 0.18
N LEU A 102 -5.37 4.88 0.99
CA LEU A 102 -4.37 4.15 1.76
C LEU A 102 -4.15 2.76 1.14
N LEU A 103 -2.90 2.44 0.78
CA LEU A 103 -2.52 1.23 0.05
C LEU A 103 -1.86 0.16 0.93
N ALA A 104 -1.31 0.55 2.09
CA ALA A 104 -0.42 -0.31 2.88
C ALA A 104 -1.15 -1.31 3.82
N PHE A 105 -2.48 -1.41 3.78
CA PHE A 105 -3.28 -2.21 4.72
C PHE A 105 -3.92 -3.46 4.11
N GLY A 106 -3.52 -3.80 2.89
CA GLY A 106 -4.09 -4.93 2.14
C GLY A 106 -3.04 -5.86 1.52
N GLY A 107 -1.78 -5.75 1.95
CA GLY A 107 -0.67 -6.55 1.42
C GLY A 107 -0.42 -6.31 -0.06
N GLN A 108 0.24 -7.27 -0.71
CA GLN A 108 0.68 -7.14 -2.10
C GLN A 108 -0.46 -6.83 -3.09
N THR A 109 -1.64 -7.41 -2.85
CA THR A 109 -2.81 -7.17 -3.73
C THR A 109 -3.20 -5.69 -3.73
N ALA A 110 -3.23 -5.04 -2.56
CA ALA A 110 -3.55 -3.63 -2.44
C ALA A 110 -2.45 -2.74 -3.02
N LEU A 111 -1.18 -3.08 -2.78
CA LEU A 111 -0.03 -2.35 -3.34
C LEU A 111 -0.03 -2.41 -4.86
N ASN A 112 -0.21 -3.58 -5.46
CA ASN A 112 -0.27 -3.75 -6.92
C ASN A 112 -1.45 -2.96 -7.52
N CYS A 113 -2.64 -3.08 -6.93
CA CYS A 113 -3.82 -2.34 -7.36
C CYS A 113 -3.59 -0.81 -7.28
N GLY A 114 -3.00 -0.33 -6.19
CA GLY A 114 -2.70 1.09 -6.00
C GLY A 114 -1.67 1.61 -7.02
N THR A 115 -0.61 0.83 -7.26
CA THR A 115 0.42 1.16 -8.26
C THR A 115 -0.18 1.22 -9.67
N GLU A 116 -1.05 0.28 -10.03
CA GLU A 116 -1.73 0.27 -11.33
C GLU A 116 -2.69 1.47 -11.48
N LEU A 117 -3.48 1.80 -10.44
CA LEU A 117 -4.35 2.98 -10.44
C LEU A 117 -3.57 4.30 -10.56
N TYR A 118 -2.37 4.35 -9.98
CA TYR A 118 -1.49 5.52 -10.09
C TYR A 118 -0.88 5.62 -11.50
N THR A 119 -0.29 4.55 -12.00
CA THR A 119 0.39 4.54 -13.31
C THR A 119 -0.57 4.72 -14.49
N SER A 120 -1.81 4.23 -14.37
CA SER A 120 -2.88 4.47 -15.35
C SER A 120 -3.42 5.91 -15.33
N GLY A 121 -3.00 6.74 -14.35
CA GLY A 121 -3.51 8.10 -14.19
C GLY A 121 -4.91 8.18 -13.56
N THR A 122 -5.50 7.06 -13.15
CA THR A 122 -6.85 7.02 -12.56
C THR A 122 -6.94 7.88 -11.30
N LEU A 123 -5.97 7.77 -10.40
CA LEU A 123 -5.97 8.57 -9.16
C LEU A 123 -5.90 10.08 -9.47
N ALA A 124 -5.06 10.49 -10.41
CA ALA A 124 -4.95 11.90 -10.84
C ALA A 124 -6.25 12.41 -11.49
N LYS A 125 -6.87 11.58 -12.33
CA LYS A 125 -8.16 11.88 -12.99
C LYS A 125 -9.27 12.24 -12.01
N TYR A 126 -9.31 11.57 -10.85
CA TYR A 126 -10.33 11.80 -9.83
C TYR A 126 -9.85 12.67 -8.66
N GLY A 127 -8.61 13.16 -8.71
CA GLY A 127 -8.02 14.01 -7.68
C GLY A 127 -7.75 13.29 -6.36
N VAL A 128 -7.58 11.96 -6.38
CA VAL A 128 -7.34 11.13 -5.19
C VAL A 128 -5.85 11.13 -4.85
N LYS A 129 -5.51 11.55 -3.65
CA LYS A 129 -4.12 11.60 -3.16
C LYS A 129 -3.74 10.27 -2.51
N VAL A 130 -2.57 9.73 -2.84
CA VAL A 130 -2.02 8.58 -2.11
C VAL A 130 -1.51 9.07 -0.75
N LEU A 131 -2.00 8.44 0.31
CA LEU A 131 -1.63 8.76 1.68
C LEU A 131 -0.74 7.63 2.22
N GLY A 132 0.21 8.00 3.05
CA GLY A 132 1.18 7.05 3.56
C GLY A 132 2.40 6.93 2.65
N THR A 133 2.83 5.72 2.37
CA THR A 133 3.97 5.45 1.49
C THR A 133 3.66 5.88 0.07
N SER A 134 4.54 6.66 -0.56
CA SER A 134 4.37 7.08 -1.94
C SER A 134 4.45 5.89 -2.90
N VAL A 135 3.80 5.99 -4.06
CA VAL A 135 3.82 4.91 -5.05
C VAL A 135 5.24 4.70 -5.59
N GLU A 136 6.02 5.76 -5.73
CA GLU A 136 7.43 5.66 -6.13
C GLU A 136 8.25 4.85 -5.11
N ALA A 137 8.04 5.08 -3.80
CA ALA A 137 8.70 4.30 -2.77
C ALA A 137 8.28 2.82 -2.80
N ILE A 138 6.99 2.55 -3.04
CA ILE A 138 6.48 1.19 -3.23
C ILE A 138 7.19 0.54 -4.42
N MET A 139 7.25 1.20 -5.57
CA MET A 139 7.91 0.67 -6.78
C MET A 139 9.39 0.37 -6.53
N TYR A 140 10.11 1.26 -5.85
CA TYR A 140 11.51 1.03 -5.53
C TYR A 140 11.75 -0.13 -4.55
N THR A 141 10.82 -0.39 -3.63
CA THR A 141 10.95 -1.47 -2.66
C THR A 141 10.48 -2.82 -3.18
N GLU A 142 9.56 -2.84 -4.13
CA GLU A 142 9.03 -4.06 -4.74
C GLU A 142 9.91 -4.60 -5.87
N ASP A 143 10.60 -3.73 -6.61
CA ASP A 143 11.52 -4.11 -7.68
C ASP A 143 12.94 -4.24 -7.14
N ARG A 144 13.50 -5.47 -7.23
CA ARG A 144 14.83 -5.78 -6.67
C ARG A 144 15.94 -4.98 -7.32
N ASP A 145 15.87 -4.75 -8.62
CA ASP A 145 16.89 -3.99 -9.35
C ASP A 145 16.85 -2.51 -9.02
N LEU A 146 15.64 -1.95 -8.93
CA LEU A 146 15.46 -0.57 -8.51
C LEU A 146 15.88 -0.37 -7.05
N PHE A 147 15.61 -1.36 -6.18
CA PHE A 147 16.02 -1.32 -4.79
C PHE A 147 17.55 -1.31 -4.64
N VAL A 148 18.24 -2.21 -5.32
CA VAL A 148 19.73 -2.26 -5.31
C VAL A 148 20.30 -0.95 -5.82
N LYS A 149 19.82 -0.41 -6.95
CA LYS A 149 20.25 0.89 -7.49
C LYS A 149 20.08 2.02 -6.47
N LYS A 150 18.97 2.03 -5.73
CA LYS A 150 18.72 3.04 -4.69
C LYS A 150 19.66 2.89 -3.50
N LEU A 151 20.03 1.68 -3.12
CA LEU A 151 21.02 1.43 -2.07
C LEU A 151 22.44 1.85 -2.52
N ASP A 152 22.78 1.61 -3.79
CA ASP A 152 24.05 2.04 -4.37
C ASP A 152 24.19 3.57 -4.39
N GLU A 153 23.10 4.32 -4.68
CA GLU A 153 23.09 5.80 -4.63
C GLU A 153 23.50 6.36 -3.26
N ILE A 154 23.23 5.62 -2.18
CA ILE A 154 23.60 6.01 -0.80
C ILE A 154 24.80 5.23 -0.25
N ALA A 155 25.54 4.54 -1.12
CA ALA A 155 26.72 3.75 -0.80
C ALA A 155 26.49 2.63 0.24
N VAL A 156 25.28 2.07 0.30
CA VAL A 156 24.96 0.90 1.11
C VAL A 156 25.33 -0.36 0.31
N LYS A 157 26.20 -1.17 0.87
CA LYS A 157 26.64 -2.42 0.24
C LYS A 157 25.53 -3.46 0.24
N THR A 158 25.24 -4.00 -0.93
CA THR A 158 24.36 -5.15 -1.12
C THR A 158 25.15 -6.38 -1.54
N PRO A 159 24.66 -7.60 -1.30
CA PRO A 159 25.22 -8.80 -1.91
C PRO A 159 25.21 -8.67 -3.44
N VAL A 160 26.28 -9.19 -4.09
CA VAL A 160 26.33 -9.23 -5.56
C VAL A 160 25.17 -10.09 -6.06
N SER A 161 24.33 -9.52 -6.90
CA SER A 161 23.12 -10.18 -7.41
C SER A 161 22.89 -9.81 -8.86
N HIS A 162 22.29 -10.73 -9.62
CA HIS A 162 21.88 -10.51 -11.00
C HIS A 162 20.39 -10.85 -11.15
N ALA A 163 19.61 -9.89 -11.65
CA ALA A 163 18.25 -10.17 -12.07
C ALA A 163 18.27 -10.82 -13.46
N VAL A 164 17.65 -11.98 -13.57
CA VAL A 164 17.65 -12.77 -14.81
C VAL A 164 16.22 -13.12 -15.21
N GLY A 165 15.92 -12.94 -16.50
CA GLY A 165 14.61 -13.20 -17.08
C GLY A 165 14.50 -14.53 -17.84
N ASN A 166 15.60 -15.23 -18.08
CA ASN A 166 15.64 -16.48 -18.83
C ASN A 166 16.71 -17.44 -18.30
N LEU A 167 16.64 -18.69 -18.73
CA LEU A 167 17.53 -19.76 -18.27
C LEU A 167 18.99 -19.52 -18.65
N GLU A 168 19.25 -19.00 -19.84
CA GLU A 168 20.62 -18.78 -20.35
C GLU A 168 21.36 -17.74 -19.49
N ASP A 169 20.70 -16.63 -19.20
CA ASP A 169 21.26 -15.58 -18.32
C ASP A 169 21.40 -16.08 -16.87
N ALA A 170 20.47 -16.91 -16.39
CA ALA A 170 20.57 -17.53 -15.07
C ALA A 170 21.81 -18.42 -14.94
N VAL A 171 22.11 -19.21 -15.98
CA VAL A 171 23.30 -20.05 -16.01
C VAL A 171 24.57 -19.21 -16.04
N LYS A 172 24.64 -18.16 -16.84
CA LYS A 172 25.79 -17.22 -16.86
C LYS A 172 25.99 -16.58 -15.49
N ALA A 173 24.95 -16.02 -14.90
CA ALA A 173 24.99 -15.41 -13.57
C ALA A 173 25.45 -16.40 -12.48
N ALA A 174 25.00 -17.67 -12.55
CA ALA A 174 25.44 -18.70 -11.62
C ALA A 174 26.93 -19.01 -11.72
N TYR A 175 27.51 -18.99 -12.94
CA TYR A 175 28.96 -19.15 -13.12
C TYR A 175 29.75 -17.92 -12.61
N GLU A 176 29.26 -16.72 -12.85
CA GLU A 176 29.87 -15.47 -12.38
C GLU A 176 29.85 -15.34 -10.85
N LEU A 177 28.72 -15.65 -10.22
CA LEU A 177 28.56 -15.56 -8.77
C LEU A 177 29.30 -16.66 -8.01
N SER A 178 29.66 -17.76 -8.68
CA SER A 178 30.27 -18.95 -8.09
C SER A 178 29.51 -19.51 -6.88
N LEU A 179 29.06 -20.75 -6.94
CA LEU A 179 28.37 -21.43 -5.84
C LEU A 179 29.17 -21.54 -4.53
N ILE A 180 30.49 -21.24 -4.57
CA ILE A 180 31.39 -21.26 -3.42
C ILE A 180 31.18 -20.06 -2.49
N HIS A 181 30.58 -18.97 -2.97
CA HIS A 181 30.33 -17.76 -2.17
C HIS A 181 28.96 -17.74 -1.49
N ILE A 182 28.16 -18.77 -1.73
CA ILE A 182 26.92 -19.01 -1.02
C ILE A 182 27.14 -19.94 0.16
#